data_30c3f4fe7c21e1c0102d2c09ce0b1846
#
_entry.id   30c3f4fe7c21e1c0102d2c09ce0b1846
#
_cell.length_a   1.000
_cell.length_b   1.000
_cell.length_c   1.000
_cell.angle_alpha   90.00
_cell.angle_beta   90.00
_cell.angle_gamma   90.00
#
_symmetry.space_group_name_H-M   'P 1'
#
loop_
_entity.id
_entity.type
_entity.pdbx_description
1 polymer ?
#
loop_
_entity_poly.entity_id
_entity_poly.type
_entity_poly.pdbx_seq_one_letter_code
_entity_poly.pdbx_strand_id
1 'polypeptide(L)'
;LLFAEKYKVCPYELSFEAAVWADCIICDYNYVFDPHVNRKSLIEGSLRQNIYLIDEAHNLLDRAREMYSADIAKSDFKVPKKYFKDRNRFLFKKLGNCVMALRKLEKQAQDGTRFSLHENVDAMYFPIFHLIGPLEEYLADHDNFSEREEIVEFYFKLTHFYMMLDSMDSGYEIYSE
;
A
#
# COMPACT_ATOMS: atom_id res chain seq x y z
N LEU A 1 -22.50 -11.85 -12.33
CA LEU A 1 -23.26 -11.27 -11.22
C LEU A 1 -24.34 -12.23 -10.72
N LEU A 2 -25.29 -12.65 -11.56
CA LEU A 2 -26.40 -13.56 -11.17
C LEU A 2 -25.94 -14.86 -10.49
N PHE A 3 -24.80 -15.44 -10.94
CA PHE A 3 -24.23 -16.63 -10.32
C PHE A 3 -23.68 -16.33 -8.92
N ALA A 4 -22.96 -15.23 -8.77
CA ALA A 4 -22.41 -14.80 -7.49
C ALA A 4 -23.51 -14.52 -6.45
N GLU A 5 -24.60 -13.88 -6.86
CA GLU A 5 -25.79 -13.66 -6.02
C GLU A 5 -26.44 -14.97 -5.60
N LYS A 6 -26.64 -15.89 -6.55
CA LYS A 6 -27.26 -17.21 -6.30
C LYS A 6 -26.48 -18.02 -5.27
N TYR A 7 -25.16 -18.03 -5.36
CA TYR A 7 -24.29 -18.85 -4.51
C TYR A 7 -23.65 -18.05 -3.36
N LYS A 8 -23.99 -16.77 -3.20
CA LYS A 8 -23.49 -15.87 -2.15
C LYS A 8 -21.95 -15.82 -2.08
N VAL A 9 -21.32 -15.79 -3.25
CA VAL A 9 -19.86 -15.68 -3.38
C VAL A 9 -19.48 -14.29 -3.89
N CYS A 10 -18.29 -13.81 -3.53
CA CYS A 10 -17.78 -12.55 -4.05
C CYS A 10 -17.57 -12.65 -5.57
N PRO A 11 -18.19 -11.79 -6.39
CA PRO A 11 -18.04 -11.84 -7.84
C PRO A 11 -16.60 -11.56 -8.30
N TYR A 12 -15.86 -10.78 -7.53
CA TYR A 12 -14.45 -10.47 -7.78
C TYR A 12 -13.58 -11.73 -7.61
N GLU A 13 -13.65 -12.42 -6.47
CA GLU A 13 -12.91 -13.68 -6.26
C GLU A 13 -13.34 -14.77 -7.25
N LEU A 14 -14.62 -14.87 -7.54
CA LEU A 14 -15.13 -15.83 -8.53
C LEU A 14 -14.52 -15.60 -9.93
N SER A 15 -14.26 -14.36 -10.32
CA SER A 15 -13.62 -14.05 -11.60
C SER A 15 -12.19 -14.56 -11.68
N PHE A 16 -11.43 -14.52 -10.58
CA PHE A 16 -10.08 -15.08 -10.52
C PHE A 16 -10.06 -16.61 -10.54
N GLU A 17 -10.96 -17.24 -9.81
CA GLU A 17 -11.10 -18.70 -9.85
C GLU A 17 -11.45 -19.18 -11.26
N ALA A 18 -12.32 -18.45 -11.97
CA ALA A 18 -12.65 -18.76 -13.36
C ALA A 18 -11.49 -18.51 -14.32
N ALA A 19 -10.67 -17.50 -14.08
CA ALA A 19 -9.53 -17.14 -14.92
C ALA A 19 -8.47 -18.26 -15.00
N VAL A 20 -8.31 -19.05 -13.94
CA VAL A 20 -7.35 -20.19 -13.89
C VAL A 20 -7.65 -21.24 -14.98
N TRP A 21 -8.90 -21.31 -15.45
CA TRP A 21 -9.37 -22.26 -16.48
C TRP A 21 -9.45 -21.66 -17.88
N ALA A 22 -9.06 -20.39 -18.03
CA ALA A 22 -9.16 -19.68 -19.31
C ALA A 22 -7.88 -19.79 -20.14
N ASP A 23 -8.01 -19.99 -21.45
CA ASP A 23 -6.89 -19.97 -22.38
C ASP A 23 -6.41 -18.54 -22.70
N CYS A 24 -7.28 -17.54 -22.50
CA CYS A 24 -6.98 -16.14 -22.71
C CYS A 24 -7.67 -15.29 -21.64
N ILE A 25 -6.93 -14.37 -21.01
CA ILE A 25 -7.43 -13.46 -20.00
C ILE A 25 -7.21 -12.02 -20.49
N ILE A 26 -8.29 -11.24 -20.50
CA ILE A 26 -8.24 -9.79 -20.77
C ILE A 26 -8.46 -9.08 -19.44
N CYS A 27 -7.46 -8.33 -19.00
CA CYS A 27 -7.51 -7.63 -17.72
C CYS A 27 -6.69 -6.34 -17.76
N ASP A 28 -6.82 -5.51 -16.74
CA ASP A 28 -5.90 -4.39 -16.51
C ASP A 28 -4.50 -4.94 -16.18
N TYR A 29 -3.45 -4.27 -16.67
CA TYR A 29 -2.06 -4.70 -16.45
C TYR A 29 -1.65 -4.60 -14.98
N ASN A 30 -2.39 -3.88 -14.13
CA ASN A 30 -2.16 -3.87 -12.68
C ASN A 30 -2.25 -5.27 -12.08
N TYR A 31 -3.13 -6.14 -12.60
CA TYR A 31 -3.23 -7.53 -12.13
C TYR A 31 -1.97 -8.36 -12.40
N VAL A 32 -1.11 -7.90 -13.28
CA VAL A 32 0.15 -8.56 -13.64
C VAL A 32 1.34 -7.89 -12.98
N PHE A 33 1.40 -6.57 -12.99
CA PHE A 33 2.61 -5.80 -12.64
C PHE A 33 2.56 -5.09 -11.31
N ASP A 34 1.36 -4.77 -10.78
CA ASP A 34 1.24 -4.05 -9.51
C ASP A 34 1.47 -5.00 -8.32
N PRO A 35 2.47 -4.76 -7.46
CA PRO A 35 2.78 -5.64 -6.33
C PRO A 35 1.64 -5.75 -5.30
N HIS A 36 0.70 -4.80 -5.28
CA HIS A 36 -0.46 -4.81 -4.37
C HIS A 36 -1.65 -5.58 -4.92
N VAL A 37 -1.86 -5.51 -6.23
CA VAL A 37 -3.05 -6.05 -6.92
C VAL A 37 -2.75 -7.37 -7.57
N ASN A 38 -1.49 -7.60 -7.90
CA ASN A 38 -1.03 -8.78 -8.62
C ASN A 38 -1.53 -10.06 -7.92
N ARG A 39 -2.21 -10.89 -8.69
CA ARG A 39 -2.68 -12.20 -8.25
C ARG A 39 -1.68 -13.26 -8.68
N LYS A 40 -0.78 -13.60 -7.78
CA LYS A 40 0.24 -14.64 -7.99
C LYS A 40 -0.35 -15.92 -8.56
N SER A 41 -1.57 -16.29 -8.17
CA SER A 41 -2.28 -17.47 -8.70
C SER A 41 -2.50 -17.44 -10.22
N LEU A 42 -2.59 -16.26 -10.85
CA LEU A 42 -2.70 -16.11 -12.30
C LEU A 42 -1.34 -16.20 -13.01
N ILE A 43 -0.25 -15.97 -12.27
CA ILE A 43 1.09 -15.77 -12.83
C ILE A 43 2.04 -16.92 -12.45
N GLU A 44 2.02 -17.38 -11.20
CA GLU A 44 3.04 -18.29 -10.63
C GLU A 44 3.04 -19.71 -11.22
N GLY A 45 1.94 -20.18 -11.82
CA GLY A 45 1.90 -21.52 -12.43
C GLY A 45 2.65 -21.63 -13.75
N SER A 46 2.94 -20.52 -14.44
CA SER A 46 3.32 -20.55 -15.85
C SER A 46 4.10 -19.34 -16.37
N LEU A 47 4.82 -18.61 -15.53
CA LEU A 47 5.59 -17.41 -15.93
C LEU A 47 6.46 -17.59 -17.19
N ARG A 48 6.89 -18.83 -17.49
CA ARG A 48 7.68 -19.17 -18.69
C ARG A 48 6.83 -19.57 -19.91
N GLN A 49 5.50 -19.68 -19.75
CA GLN A 49 4.60 -20.17 -20.78
C GLN A 49 3.54 -19.15 -21.21
N ASN A 50 3.41 -18.03 -20.46
CA ASN A 50 2.44 -16.99 -20.77
C ASN A 50 2.98 -16.02 -21.81
N ILE A 51 2.12 -15.60 -22.73
CA ILE A 51 2.38 -14.52 -23.68
C ILE A 51 1.56 -13.32 -23.22
N TYR A 52 2.22 -12.20 -22.98
CA TYR A 52 1.58 -10.94 -22.58
C TYR A 52 1.48 -10.00 -23.77
N LEU A 53 0.28 -9.59 -24.11
CA LEU A 53 0.01 -8.56 -25.10
C LEU A 53 -0.44 -7.29 -24.35
N ILE A 54 0.42 -6.28 -24.35
CA ILE A 54 0.19 -5.05 -23.57
C ILE A 54 -0.24 -3.95 -24.53
N ASP A 55 -1.50 -3.52 -24.40
CA ASP A 55 -2.00 -2.35 -25.09
C ASP A 55 -1.50 -1.07 -24.39
N GLU A 56 -1.37 0.03 -25.16
CA GLU A 56 -0.89 1.31 -24.65
C GLU A 56 0.41 1.21 -23.84
N ALA A 57 1.34 0.32 -24.26
CA ALA A 57 2.57 -0.01 -23.54
C ALA A 57 3.47 1.22 -23.25
N HIS A 58 3.29 2.32 -23.99
CA HIS A 58 4.01 3.57 -23.75
C HIS A 58 3.69 4.17 -22.36
N ASN A 59 2.51 3.89 -21.79
CA ASN A 59 2.12 4.33 -20.46
C ASN A 59 2.70 3.45 -19.34
N LEU A 60 3.19 2.24 -19.68
CA LEU A 60 3.61 1.27 -18.67
C LEU A 60 4.77 1.77 -17.81
N LEU A 61 5.70 2.57 -18.38
CA LEU A 61 6.83 3.10 -17.63
C LEU A 61 6.39 4.04 -16.50
N ASP A 62 5.51 4.98 -16.81
CA ASP A 62 5.03 5.94 -15.80
C ASP A 62 4.14 5.24 -14.77
N ARG A 63 3.32 4.29 -15.20
CA ARG A 63 2.52 3.45 -14.31
C ARG A 63 3.38 2.56 -13.42
N ALA A 64 4.44 1.97 -13.95
CA ALA A 64 5.38 1.18 -13.15
C ALA A 64 6.02 2.06 -12.06
N ARG A 65 6.42 3.29 -12.38
CA ARG A 65 6.93 4.23 -11.38
C ARG A 65 5.90 4.51 -10.29
N GLU A 66 4.64 4.73 -10.63
CA GLU A 66 3.56 4.93 -9.66
C GLU A 66 3.36 3.69 -8.77
N MET A 67 3.32 2.47 -9.35
CA MET A 67 3.13 1.21 -8.65
C MET A 67 4.26 0.91 -7.64
N TYR A 68 5.50 1.28 -8.00
CA TYR A 68 6.69 1.01 -7.19
C TYR A 68 7.22 2.25 -6.46
N SER A 69 6.40 3.28 -6.30
CA SER A 69 6.71 4.47 -5.50
C SER A 69 5.67 4.67 -4.41
N ALA A 70 6.11 5.12 -3.26
CA ALA A 70 5.20 5.46 -2.17
C ALA A 70 5.67 6.72 -1.45
N ASP A 71 4.72 7.48 -0.94
CA ASP A 71 4.98 8.65 -0.10
C ASP A 71 4.23 8.57 1.21
N ILE A 72 4.75 9.21 2.23
CA ILE A 72 4.07 9.40 3.51
C ILE A 72 4.46 10.74 4.12
N ALA A 73 3.48 11.51 4.55
CA ALA A 73 3.67 12.82 5.13
C ALA A 73 3.18 12.90 6.58
N LYS A 74 3.73 13.84 7.35
CA LYS A 74 3.24 14.12 8.72
C LYS A 74 1.76 14.54 8.74
N SER A 75 1.27 15.14 7.66
CA SER A 75 -0.14 15.49 7.48
C SER A 75 -1.07 14.29 7.54
N ASP A 76 -0.65 13.16 6.99
CA ASP A 76 -1.46 11.95 6.90
C ASP A 76 -1.81 11.38 8.29
N PHE A 77 -0.94 11.62 9.26
CA PHE A 77 -1.15 11.21 10.65
C PHE A 77 -2.09 12.12 11.47
N LYS A 78 -2.53 13.28 10.94
CA LYS A 78 -3.32 14.26 11.70
C LYS A 78 -4.68 13.71 12.11
N VAL A 79 -5.44 13.17 11.15
CA VAL A 79 -6.78 12.63 11.40
C VAL A 79 -6.73 11.41 12.32
N PRO A 80 -5.93 10.35 12.01
CA PRO A 80 -5.82 9.20 12.90
C PRO A 80 -5.38 9.57 14.33
N LYS A 81 -4.39 10.45 14.48
CA LYS A 81 -3.94 10.90 15.82
C LYS A 81 -5.02 11.66 16.59
N LYS A 82 -5.77 12.54 15.92
CA LYS A 82 -6.87 13.26 16.54
C LYS A 82 -7.95 12.29 17.01
N TYR A 83 -8.32 11.34 16.17
CA TYR A 83 -9.34 10.34 16.45
C TYR A 83 -8.97 9.44 17.65
N PHE A 84 -7.74 8.87 17.64
CA PHE A 84 -7.31 7.90 18.66
C PHE A 84 -6.85 8.54 19.97
N LYS A 85 -6.66 9.85 20.04
CA LYS A 85 -6.12 10.54 21.21
C LYS A 85 -6.82 10.16 22.53
N ASP A 86 -8.15 10.15 22.50
CA ASP A 86 -8.97 9.91 23.67
C ASP A 86 -9.73 8.56 23.62
N ARG A 87 -9.61 7.83 22.50
CA ARG A 87 -10.32 6.56 22.26
C ARG A 87 -9.42 5.33 22.38
N ASN A 88 -8.19 5.40 21.88
CA ASN A 88 -7.25 4.28 21.93
C ASN A 88 -5.81 4.77 22.16
N ARG A 89 -5.39 4.80 23.42
CA ARG A 89 -4.06 5.27 23.83
C ARG A 89 -2.92 4.47 23.20
N PHE A 90 -3.13 3.18 22.93
CA PHE A 90 -2.12 2.32 22.32
C PHE A 90 -1.86 2.75 20.87
N LEU A 91 -2.91 2.84 20.04
CA LEU A 91 -2.80 3.32 18.64
C LEU A 91 -2.27 4.76 18.59
N PHE A 92 -2.75 5.64 19.47
CA PHE A 92 -2.23 7.00 19.56
C PHE A 92 -0.72 7.06 19.79
N LYS A 93 -0.19 6.18 20.66
CA LYS A 93 1.25 6.09 20.93
C LYS A 93 2.01 5.55 19.71
N LYS A 94 1.48 4.51 19.03
CA LYS A 94 2.10 3.95 17.80
C LYS A 94 2.17 4.98 16.68
N LEU A 95 1.08 5.71 16.42
CA LEU A 95 1.05 6.85 15.50
C LEU A 95 2.09 7.93 15.88
N GLY A 96 2.23 8.19 17.18
CA GLY A 96 3.24 9.10 17.69
C GLY A 96 4.67 8.68 17.36
N ASN A 97 4.97 7.39 17.43
CA ASN A 97 6.28 6.83 17.09
C ASN A 97 6.62 7.03 15.60
N CYS A 98 5.64 6.80 14.69
CA CYS A 98 5.84 7.08 13.27
C CYS A 98 6.13 8.55 13.01
N VAL A 99 5.36 9.46 13.60
CA VAL A 99 5.61 10.91 13.46
C VAL A 99 6.98 11.33 14.04
N MET A 100 7.44 10.69 15.12
CA MET A 100 8.80 10.95 15.65
C MET A 100 9.89 10.45 14.70
N ALA A 101 9.67 9.32 14.03
CA ALA A 101 10.61 8.81 13.02
C ALA A 101 10.70 9.77 11.82
N LEU A 102 9.56 10.25 11.29
CA LEU A 102 9.55 11.28 10.24
C LEU A 102 10.28 12.56 10.66
N ARG A 103 10.11 13.01 11.90
CA ARG A 103 10.84 14.18 12.42
C ARG A 103 12.36 13.97 12.54
N LYS A 104 12.81 12.74 12.74
CA LYS A 104 14.24 12.42 12.72
C LYS A 104 14.81 12.55 11.31
N LEU A 105 14.09 12.02 10.30
CA LEU A 105 14.48 12.16 8.90
C LEU A 105 14.49 13.62 8.45
N GLU A 106 13.48 14.40 8.83
CA GLU A 106 13.42 15.84 8.57
C GLU A 106 14.64 16.60 9.14
N LYS A 107 15.12 16.24 10.33
CA LYS A 107 16.32 16.84 10.93
C LYS A 107 17.62 16.42 10.25
N GLN A 108 17.64 15.31 9.55
CA GLN A 108 18.79 14.84 8.76
C GLN A 108 18.80 15.47 7.35
N ALA A 109 17.68 16.06 6.93
CA ALA A 109 17.61 16.80 5.68
C ALA A 109 18.53 18.03 5.74
N GLN A 110 19.22 18.31 4.63
CA GLN A 110 20.09 19.47 4.53
C GLN A 110 19.26 20.77 4.51
N ASP A 111 19.57 21.70 5.40
CA ASP A 111 18.91 22.98 5.46
C ASP A 111 18.97 23.73 4.12
N GLY A 112 17.81 24.16 3.65
CA GLY A 112 17.67 25.03 2.46
C GLY A 112 17.53 24.32 1.11
N THR A 113 17.52 22.98 1.07
CA THR A 113 17.21 22.23 -0.14
C THR A 113 15.74 21.81 -0.15
N ARG A 114 15.07 21.97 -1.30
CA ARG A 114 13.68 21.51 -1.48
C ARG A 114 13.58 19.99 -1.37
N PHE A 115 14.63 19.29 -1.79
CA PHE A 115 14.72 17.85 -1.75
C PHE A 115 16.00 17.44 -1.03
N SER A 116 15.88 16.50 -0.10
CA SER A 116 17.01 15.87 0.56
C SER A 116 16.99 14.37 0.27
N LEU A 117 18.07 13.86 -0.32
CA LEU A 117 18.26 12.42 -0.52
C LEU A 117 18.66 11.77 0.81
N HIS A 118 18.14 10.59 1.06
CA HIS A 118 18.43 9.77 2.23
C HIS A 118 19.05 8.45 1.78
N GLU A 119 20.06 7.98 2.49
CA GLU A 119 20.68 6.68 2.22
C GLU A 119 19.76 5.53 2.63
N ASN A 120 18.97 5.73 3.69
CA ASN A 120 17.97 4.77 4.14
C ASN A 120 16.87 5.44 4.97
N VAL A 121 15.77 4.72 5.13
CA VAL A 121 14.64 5.09 5.99
C VAL A 121 14.33 4.03 7.04
N ASP A 122 15.32 3.26 7.47
CA ASP A 122 15.18 2.18 8.47
C ASP A 122 14.46 2.63 9.74
N ALA A 123 14.64 3.91 10.10
CA ALA A 123 13.96 4.50 11.25
C ALA A 123 12.43 4.45 11.15
N MET A 124 11.86 4.33 9.92
CA MET A 124 10.43 4.25 9.68
C MET A 124 9.90 2.82 9.70
N TYR A 125 10.73 1.82 9.37
CA TYR A 125 10.32 0.43 9.19
C TYR A 125 9.58 -0.13 10.41
N PHE A 126 10.25 -0.21 11.56
CA PHE A 126 9.64 -0.78 12.77
C PHE A 126 8.45 0.02 13.33
N PRO A 127 8.46 1.36 13.38
CA PRO A 127 7.28 2.11 13.79
C PRO A 127 6.05 1.81 12.94
N ILE A 128 6.20 1.69 11.62
CA ILE A 128 5.10 1.38 10.71
C ILE A 128 4.65 -0.07 10.86
N PHE A 129 5.58 -1.03 10.84
CA PHE A 129 5.30 -2.44 11.06
C PHE A 129 4.45 -2.68 12.31
N HIS A 130 4.83 -2.05 13.43
CA HIS A 130 4.08 -2.16 14.68
C HIS A 130 2.77 -1.39 14.75
N LEU A 131 2.44 -0.58 13.75
CA LEU A 131 1.18 0.16 13.67
C LEU A 131 0.16 -0.56 12.79
N ILE A 132 0.59 -1.19 11.69
CA ILE A 132 -0.31 -1.79 10.68
C ILE A 132 -1.25 -2.81 11.31
N GLY A 133 -0.73 -3.87 11.95
CA GLY A 133 -1.56 -4.95 12.50
C GLY A 133 -2.61 -4.45 13.53
N PRO A 134 -2.22 -3.70 14.57
CA PRO A 134 -3.19 -3.16 15.52
C PRO A 134 -4.21 -2.18 14.90
N LEU A 135 -3.86 -1.47 13.83
CA LEU A 135 -4.79 -0.59 13.12
C LEU A 135 -5.79 -1.41 12.29
N GLU A 136 -5.32 -2.46 11.64
CA GLU A 136 -6.16 -3.42 10.92
C GLU A 136 -7.18 -4.09 11.84
N GLU A 137 -6.74 -4.64 12.97
CA GLU A 137 -7.62 -5.21 13.99
C GLU A 137 -8.68 -4.22 14.45
N TYR A 138 -8.29 -2.98 14.72
CA TYR A 138 -9.24 -1.94 15.10
C TYR A 138 -10.28 -1.67 14.03
N LEU A 139 -9.87 -1.57 12.76
CA LEU A 139 -10.77 -1.33 11.62
C LEU A 139 -11.71 -2.50 11.35
N ALA A 140 -11.27 -3.74 11.61
CA ALA A 140 -12.09 -4.94 11.49
C ALA A 140 -13.18 -5.02 12.59
N ASP A 141 -12.85 -4.58 13.79
CA ASP A 141 -13.75 -4.63 14.94
C ASP A 141 -14.73 -3.44 15.01
N HIS A 142 -14.47 -2.36 14.23
CA HIS A 142 -15.23 -1.12 14.29
C HIS A 142 -15.67 -0.64 12.91
N ASP A 143 -16.91 -0.96 12.56
CA ASP A 143 -17.42 -0.69 11.20
C ASP A 143 -18.07 0.71 11.05
N ASN A 144 -18.40 1.39 12.14
CA ASN A 144 -19.21 2.59 12.06
C ASN A 144 -18.69 3.71 12.98
N PHE A 145 -17.90 4.61 12.42
CA PHE A 145 -17.48 5.85 13.07
C PHE A 145 -17.20 6.94 12.01
N SER A 146 -17.25 8.21 12.40
CA SER A 146 -17.26 9.36 11.49
C SER A 146 -16.01 9.49 10.61
N GLU A 147 -14.83 9.16 11.13
CA GLU A 147 -13.54 9.29 10.47
C GLU A 147 -13.06 7.97 9.84
N ARG A 148 -13.95 6.97 9.71
CA ARG A 148 -13.57 5.62 9.25
C ARG A 148 -12.95 5.63 7.84
N GLU A 149 -13.58 6.33 6.92
CA GLU A 149 -13.15 6.40 5.52
C GLU A 149 -11.72 6.96 5.42
N GLU A 150 -11.46 8.09 6.07
CA GLU A 150 -10.15 8.74 6.09
C GLU A 150 -9.07 7.87 6.79
N ILE A 151 -9.44 7.12 7.83
CA ILE A 151 -8.52 6.21 8.53
C ILE A 151 -8.26 4.95 7.70
N VAL A 152 -9.22 4.46 6.93
CA VAL A 152 -9.04 3.36 5.98
C VAL A 152 -8.12 3.78 4.83
N GLU A 153 -8.31 4.97 4.26
CA GLU A 153 -7.38 5.52 3.26
C GLU A 153 -5.96 5.65 3.80
N PHE A 154 -5.83 6.17 5.02
CA PHE A 154 -4.55 6.23 5.71
C PHE A 154 -3.93 4.84 5.91
N TYR A 155 -4.72 3.83 6.31
CA TYR A 155 -4.25 2.46 6.47
C TYR A 155 -3.71 1.89 5.15
N PHE A 156 -4.41 2.06 4.05
CA PHE A 156 -3.93 1.61 2.73
C PHE A 156 -2.66 2.36 2.30
N LYS A 157 -2.60 3.67 2.49
CA LYS A 157 -1.40 4.46 2.21
C LYS A 157 -0.21 4.00 3.05
N LEU A 158 -0.42 3.73 4.34
CA LEU A 158 0.61 3.24 5.25
C LEU A 158 1.11 1.84 4.86
N THR A 159 0.20 0.96 4.49
CA THR A 159 0.52 -0.41 4.05
C THR A 159 1.30 -0.38 2.74
N HIS A 160 0.87 0.44 1.79
CA HIS A 160 1.60 0.64 0.54
C HIS A 160 3.03 1.13 0.79
N PHE A 161 3.18 2.16 1.61
CA PHE A 161 4.49 2.68 1.98
C PHE A 161 5.37 1.61 2.65
N TYR A 162 4.79 0.80 3.55
CA TYR A 162 5.51 -0.30 4.19
C TYR A 162 5.97 -1.37 3.18
N MET A 163 5.12 -1.76 2.23
CA MET A 163 5.47 -2.73 1.20
C MET A 163 6.62 -2.23 0.31
N MET A 164 6.63 -0.94 -0.02
CA MET A 164 7.74 -0.33 -0.75
C MET A 164 9.03 -0.33 0.08
N LEU A 165 8.95 -0.02 1.38
CA LEU A 165 10.11 -0.12 2.29
C LEU A 165 10.68 -1.55 2.35
N ASP A 166 9.81 -2.55 2.42
CA ASP A 166 10.21 -3.96 2.55
C ASP A 166 10.81 -4.52 1.25
N SER A 167 10.41 -3.98 0.11
CA SER A 167 10.86 -4.39 -1.23
C SER A 167 12.01 -3.55 -1.80
N MET A 168 12.47 -2.51 -1.07
CA MET A 168 13.53 -1.62 -1.54
C MET A 168 14.85 -2.34 -1.81
N ASP A 169 15.46 -2.03 -2.95
CA ASP A 169 16.81 -2.43 -3.34
C ASP A 169 17.61 -1.21 -3.82
N SER A 170 18.75 -1.45 -4.43
CA SER A 170 19.64 -0.39 -4.96
C SER A 170 19.05 0.42 -6.11
N GLY A 171 17.89 0.05 -6.66
CA GLY A 171 17.19 0.77 -7.71
C GLY A 171 16.26 1.87 -7.21
N TYR A 172 16.05 1.95 -5.89
CA TYR A 172 15.18 2.96 -5.29
C TYR A 172 15.94 4.22 -4.87
N GLU A 173 15.32 5.36 -5.08
CA GLU A 173 15.78 6.64 -4.55
C GLU A 173 14.83 7.12 -3.45
N ILE A 174 15.40 7.55 -2.33
CA ILE A 174 14.67 8.01 -1.15
C ILE A 174 14.91 9.49 -0.97
N TYR A 175 13.86 10.27 -0.95
CA TYR A 175 13.97 11.71 -0.72
C TYR A 175 12.86 12.25 0.19
N SER A 176 13.11 13.39 0.81
CA SER A 176 12.10 14.17 1.55
C SER A 176 11.98 15.58 0.98
N GLU A 177 10.73 16.09 0.97
CA GLU A 177 10.37 17.48 0.66
C GLU A 177 10.05 18.28 1.92
#